data_57ededbfcee0bc7b40bfa15268eb54a1
#
_entry.id   57ededbfcee0bc7b40bfa15268eb54a1
#
_cell.length_a   1.000
_cell.length_b   1.000
_cell.length_c   1.000
_cell.angle_alpha   90.00
_cell.angle_beta   90.00
_cell.angle_gamma   90.00
#
_symmetry.space_group_name_H-M   'P 1'
#
loop_
_entity.id
_entity.type
_entity.pdbx_description
1 polymer ?
#
loop_
_entity_poly.entity_id
_entity_poly.type
_entity_poly.pdbx_seq_one_letter_code
_entity_poly.pdbx_strand_id
1 'polypeptide(L)'
;MDLLCWMAFGARVLAETAAVLGQAPEASKYTSIAAHLSDAQNLDRLHYDEDSGQYRDWGRHTEDVGLEWRVVQEEGQPSSRQELLRVRERGGREPVLQHVPHFGYVSLFPLMMRLVDPGSEALGEQLRQLQNPDHLWTDYGLRSLSRSSSLYNADNTEHDRPYWRSAIWINMNYLVLAALHHYGLAPGPHREAAARLHDRL
;
A
#
# COMPACT_ATOMS: atom_id res chain seq x y z
N MET A 1 -4.91 -4.34 -2.68
CA MET A 1 -4.96 -3.89 -1.26
C MET A 1 -5.30 -2.42 -1.11
N ASP A 2 -4.58 -1.51 -1.73
CA ASP A 2 -4.82 -0.06 -1.66
C ASP A 2 -6.26 0.35 -1.99
N LEU A 3 -6.85 -0.20 -3.08
CA LEU A 3 -8.24 0.05 -3.46
C LEU A 3 -9.22 -0.35 -2.34
N LEU A 4 -9.03 -1.50 -1.69
CA LEU A 4 -9.85 -1.92 -0.56
C LEU A 4 -9.78 -0.88 0.57
N CYS A 5 -8.58 -0.42 0.91
CA CYS A 5 -8.36 0.59 1.96
C CYS A 5 -9.02 1.93 1.61
N TRP A 6 -8.91 2.37 0.36
CA TRP A 6 -9.60 3.59 -0.11
C TRP A 6 -11.11 3.46 -0.08
N MET A 7 -11.64 2.31 -0.49
CA MET A 7 -13.10 2.06 -0.45
C MET A 7 -13.63 2.03 0.98
N ALA A 8 -12.89 1.42 1.92
CA ALA A 8 -13.25 1.42 3.34
C ALA A 8 -13.27 2.85 3.92
N PHE A 9 -12.24 3.63 3.63
CA PHE A 9 -12.15 5.04 4.01
C PHE A 9 -13.29 5.87 3.40
N GLY A 10 -13.53 5.74 2.09
CA GLY A 10 -14.59 6.45 1.37
C GLY A 10 -15.99 6.12 1.91
N ALA A 11 -16.25 4.85 2.20
CA ALA A 11 -17.53 4.43 2.79
C ALA A 11 -17.75 5.06 4.18
N ARG A 12 -16.71 5.15 5.02
CA ARG A 12 -16.78 5.82 6.32
C ARG A 12 -17.08 7.30 6.18
N VAL A 13 -16.39 8.01 5.28
CA VAL A 13 -16.63 9.43 5.02
C VAL A 13 -18.05 9.67 4.50
N LEU A 14 -18.54 8.81 3.60
CA LEU A 14 -19.92 8.90 3.10
C LEU A 14 -20.95 8.66 4.21
N ALA A 15 -20.71 7.72 5.12
CA ALA A 15 -21.57 7.46 6.27
C ALA A 15 -21.68 8.69 7.18
N GLU A 16 -20.54 9.29 7.53
CA GLU A 16 -20.45 10.50 8.34
C GLU A 16 -21.15 11.69 7.65
N THR A 17 -20.91 11.88 6.35
CA THR A 17 -21.53 12.94 5.56
C THR A 17 -23.04 12.77 5.49
N ALA A 18 -23.54 11.57 5.22
CA ALA A 18 -24.97 11.28 5.20
C ALA A 18 -25.62 11.52 6.57
N ALA A 19 -24.94 11.16 7.66
CA ALA A 19 -25.42 11.44 9.01
C ALA A 19 -25.55 12.95 9.29
N VAL A 20 -24.56 13.75 8.91
CA VAL A 20 -24.61 15.23 9.04
C VAL A 20 -25.74 15.83 8.22
N LEU A 21 -26.03 15.27 7.04
CA LEU A 21 -27.13 15.71 6.18
C LEU A 21 -28.52 15.16 6.61
N GLY A 22 -28.59 14.41 7.69
CA GLY A 22 -29.85 13.80 8.16
C GLY A 22 -30.38 12.67 7.29
N GLN A 23 -29.55 12.09 6.41
CA GLN A 23 -29.92 11.00 5.50
C GLN A 23 -29.67 9.65 6.17
N ALA A 24 -30.51 9.28 7.13
CA ALA A 24 -30.32 8.09 7.96
C ALA A 24 -30.23 6.76 7.18
N PRO A 25 -31.01 6.49 6.11
CA PRO A 25 -30.87 5.26 5.32
C PRO A 25 -29.50 5.15 4.66
N GLU A 26 -29.00 6.21 4.05
CA GLU A 26 -27.68 6.28 3.40
C GLU A 26 -26.55 6.14 4.43
N ALA A 27 -26.67 6.81 5.58
CA ALA A 27 -25.72 6.69 6.66
C ALA A 27 -25.61 5.23 7.13
N SER A 28 -26.73 4.55 7.36
CA SER A 28 -26.74 3.13 7.73
C SER A 28 -26.12 2.24 6.65
N LYS A 29 -26.47 2.45 5.39
CA LYS A 29 -25.92 1.73 4.24
C LYS A 29 -24.39 1.83 4.19
N TYR A 30 -23.87 3.05 4.22
CA TYR A 30 -22.42 3.26 4.12
C TYR A 30 -21.69 2.82 5.37
N THR A 31 -22.28 2.89 6.55
CA THR A 31 -21.74 2.31 7.78
C THR A 31 -21.56 0.79 7.65
N SER A 32 -22.56 0.10 7.09
CA SER A 32 -22.46 -1.36 6.87
C SER A 32 -21.38 -1.71 5.85
N ILE A 33 -21.26 -0.94 4.77
CA ILE A 33 -20.19 -1.12 3.78
C ILE A 33 -18.82 -0.87 4.41
N ALA A 34 -18.66 0.22 5.17
CA ALA A 34 -17.42 0.54 5.86
C ALA A 34 -17.02 -0.58 6.84
N ALA A 35 -17.95 -1.07 7.63
CA ALA A 35 -17.71 -2.17 8.58
C ALA A 35 -17.23 -3.45 7.86
N HIS A 36 -17.88 -3.82 6.75
CA HIS A 36 -17.49 -4.98 5.97
C HIS A 36 -16.09 -4.85 5.34
N LEU A 37 -15.78 -3.68 4.77
CA LEU A 37 -14.47 -3.44 4.14
C LEU A 37 -13.33 -3.24 5.15
N SER A 38 -13.67 -2.81 6.38
CA SER A 38 -12.72 -2.61 7.48
C SER A 38 -12.59 -3.83 8.39
N ASP A 39 -13.19 -4.94 8.04
CA ASP A 39 -13.08 -6.18 8.82
C ASP A 39 -11.62 -6.66 8.80
N ALA A 40 -10.96 -6.56 9.96
CA ALA A 40 -9.56 -6.94 10.13
C ALA A 40 -9.31 -8.41 9.73
N GLN A 41 -10.25 -9.33 10.02
CA GLN A 41 -10.08 -10.72 9.64
C GLN A 41 -10.02 -10.91 8.12
N ASN A 42 -10.83 -10.15 7.37
CA ASN A 42 -10.80 -10.21 5.91
C ASN A 42 -9.54 -9.56 5.35
N LEU A 43 -9.12 -8.42 5.90
CA LEU A 43 -7.91 -7.73 5.50
C LEU A 43 -6.67 -8.60 5.75
N ASP A 44 -6.55 -9.14 6.97
CA ASP A 44 -5.39 -9.94 7.36
C ASP A 44 -5.32 -11.25 6.56
N ARG A 45 -6.44 -11.98 6.44
CA ARG A 45 -6.50 -13.22 5.67
C ARG A 45 -6.09 -13.06 4.21
N LEU A 46 -6.38 -11.91 3.59
CA LEU A 46 -6.09 -11.67 2.17
C LEU A 46 -4.74 -11.03 1.93
N HIS A 47 -4.27 -10.21 2.86
CA HIS A 47 -3.16 -9.31 2.60
C HIS A 47 -2.03 -9.36 3.62
N TYR A 48 -2.25 -9.93 4.83
CA TYR A 48 -1.18 -10.03 5.80
C TYR A 48 -0.34 -11.29 5.54
N ASP A 49 0.92 -11.09 5.24
CA ASP A 49 1.91 -12.14 5.07
C ASP A 49 2.60 -12.39 6.43
N GLU A 50 2.20 -13.45 7.12
CA GLU A 50 2.69 -13.80 8.45
C GLU A 50 4.21 -14.07 8.46
N ASP A 51 4.76 -14.63 7.37
CA ASP A 51 6.19 -14.95 7.27
C ASP A 51 7.07 -13.69 7.28
N SER A 52 6.61 -12.62 6.65
CA SER A 52 7.32 -11.34 6.60
C SER A 52 6.81 -10.31 7.60
N GLY A 53 5.63 -10.52 8.18
CA GLY A 53 4.95 -9.55 9.04
C GLY A 53 4.49 -8.27 8.28
N GLN A 54 4.19 -8.39 6.99
CA GLN A 54 3.87 -7.26 6.12
C GLN A 54 2.50 -7.41 5.48
N TYR A 55 1.82 -6.28 5.28
CA TYR A 55 0.69 -6.25 4.37
C TYR A 55 1.20 -6.19 2.93
N ARG A 56 0.67 -7.06 2.07
CA ARG A 56 1.09 -7.23 0.69
C ARG A 56 -0.12 -7.42 -0.24
N ASP A 57 0.05 -7.04 -1.50
CA ASP A 57 -0.92 -7.43 -2.52
C ASP A 57 -0.89 -8.95 -2.73
N TRP A 58 -2.07 -9.53 -2.92
CA TRP A 58 -2.25 -10.93 -3.29
C TRP A 58 -2.64 -11.02 -4.76
N GLY A 59 -1.85 -11.74 -5.55
CA GLY A 59 -2.13 -11.86 -6.98
C GLY A 59 -1.17 -12.80 -7.71
N ARG A 60 -1.40 -12.95 -9.01
CA ARG A 60 -0.48 -13.69 -9.88
C ARG A 60 0.78 -12.86 -10.09
N HIS A 61 1.90 -13.35 -9.61
CA HIS A 61 3.17 -12.63 -9.62
C HIS A 61 4.34 -13.55 -9.97
N THR A 62 5.35 -12.98 -10.63
CA THR A 62 6.68 -13.54 -10.85
C THR A 62 7.72 -12.42 -10.84
N GLU A 63 8.89 -12.69 -10.28
CA GLU A 63 10.05 -11.79 -10.33
C GLU A 63 10.86 -11.93 -11.64
N ASP A 64 10.57 -12.98 -12.43
CA ASP A 64 11.31 -13.28 -13.65
C ASP A 64 10.78 -12.41 -14.81
N VAL A 65 11.01 -11.10 -14.69
CA VAL A 65 10.56 -10.07 -15.64
C VAL A 65 11.71 -9.14 -16.02
N GLY A 66 11.76 -8.78 -17.29
CA GLY A 66 12.74 -7.86 -17.85
C GLY A 66 12.09 -6.80 -18.73
N LEU A 67 12.88 -5.82 -19.18
CA LEU A 67 12.42 -4.80 -20.13
C LEU A 67 12.77 -5.25 -21.55
N GLU A 68 11.78 -5.28 -22.44
CA GLU A 68 11.94 -5.58 -23.86
C GLU A 68 11.23 -4.55 -24.74
N TRP A 69 11.87 -4.20 -25.87
CA TRP A 69 11.22 -3.40 -26.89
C TRP A 69 10.15 -4.21 -27.62
N ARG A 70 8.92 -3.71 -27.60
CA ARG A 70 7.77 -4.31 -28.26
C ARG A 70 7.11 -3.34 -29.22
N VAL A 71 6.60 -3.86 -30.34
CA VAL A 71 5.75 -3.09 -31.23
C VAL A 71 4.33 -3.11 -30.66
N VAL A 72 3.84 -1.93 -30.31
CA VAL A 72 2.48 -1.73 -29.77
C VAL A 72 1.64 -1.07 -30.86
N GLN A 73 0.47 -1.62 -31.12
CA GLN A 73 -0.52 -1.04 -32.01
C GLN A 73 -1.80 -0.82 -31.20
N GLU A 74 -2.25 0.41 -31.13
CA GLU A 74 -3.53 0.74 -30.49
C GLU A 74 -4.67 0.32 -31.41
N GLU A 75 -5.69 -0.28 -30.83
CA GLU A 75 -6.89 -0.73 -31.57
C GLU A 75 -7.55 0.48 -32.27
N GLY A 76 -7.71 0.39 -33.60
CA GLY A 76 -8.28 1.47 -34.42
C GLY A 76 -7.27 2.53 -34.91
N GLN A 77 -5.97 2.42 -34.60
CA GLN A 77 -4.94 3.30 -35.15
C GLN A 77 -4.10 2.61 -36.23
N PRO A 78 -3.81 3.27 -37.37
CA PRO A 78 -3.00 2.69 -38.45
C PRO A 78 -1.49 2.65 -38.13
N SER A 79 -1.04 3.37 -37.10
CA SER A 79 0.37 3.47 -36.74
C SER A 79 0.73 2.54 -35.60
N SER A 80 1.86 1.83 -35.75
CA SER A 80 2.50 1.10 -34.66
C SER A 80 3.67 1.93 -34.09
N ARG A 81 3.92 1.81 -32.78
CA ARG A 81 5.08 2.40 -32.12
C ARG A 81 5.89 1.35 -31.40
N GLN A 82 7.17 1.59 -31.20
CA GLN A 82 7.99 0.75 -30.32
C GLN A 82 7.94 1.30 -28.91
N GLU A 83 7.68 0.42 -27.95
CA GLU A 83 7.71 0.76 -26.52
C GLU A 83 8.56 -0.25 -25.76
N LEU A 84 9.26 0.25 -24.76
CA LEU A 84 9.98 -0.58 -23.81
C LEU A 84 8.98 -1.04 -22.72
N LEU A 85 8.62 -2.30 -22.75
CA LEU A 85 7.63 -2.88 -21.83
C LEU A 85 8.28 -3.89 -20.91
N ARG A 86 7.77 -3.96 -19.67
CA ARG A 86 8.13 -5.03 -18.74
C ARG A 86 7.39 -6.30 -19.13
N VAL A 87 8.12 -7.32 -19.47
CA VAL A 87 7.58 -8.62 -19.91
C VAL A 87 8.24 -9.75 -19.13
N ARG A 88 7.57 -10.90 -19.08
CA ARG A 88 8.19 -12.09 -18.50
C ARG A 88 9.38 -12.54 -19.35
N GLU A 89 10.49 -12.84 -18.70
CA GLU A 89 11.68 -13.35 -19.36
C GLU A 89 11.43 -14.69 -20.04
N ARG A 90 12.12 -14.93 -21.14
CA ARG A 90 12.00 -16.20 -21.88
C ARG A 90 12.49 -17.36 -21.02
N GLY A 91 11.61 -18.30 -20.71
CA GLY A 91 11.91 -19.41 -19.80
C GLY A 91 11.80 -19.06 -18.30
N GLY A 92 11.40 -17.84 -17.98
CA GLY A 92 11.10 -17.43 -16.60
C GLY A 92 9.90 -18.17 -16.02
N ARG A 93 9.82 -18.21 -14.70
CA ARG A 93 8.73 -18.90 -13.98
C ARG A 93 7.37 -18.31 -14.33
N GLU A 94 6.38 -19.18 -14.45
CA GLU A 94 5.00 -18.73 -14.63
C GLU A 94 4.52 -17.96 -13.38
N PRO A 95 3.74 -16.88 -13.58
CA PRO A 95 3.15 -16.16 -12.47
C PRO A 95 2.22 -17.07 -11.65
N VAL A 96 2.46 -17.19 -10.37
CA VAL A 96 1.63 -17.95 -9.43
C VAL A 96 0.91 -17.02 -8.46
N LEU A 97 -0.20 -17.48 -7.89
CA LEU A 97 -0.90 -16.75 -6.84
C LEU A 97 -0.05 -16.74 -5.57
N GLN A 98 0.35 -15.56 -5.13
CA GLN A 98 1.18 -15.35 -3.96
C GLN A 98 1.08 -13.91 -3.46
N HIS A 99 1.62 -13.66 -2.26
CA HIS A 99 1.89 -12.30 -1.83
C HIS A 99 3.02 -11.68 -2.68
N VAL A 100 2.81 -10.46 -3.16
CA VAL A 100 3.81 -9.72 -3.93
C VAL A 100 4.95 -9.28 -2.99
N PRO A 101 6.22 -9.69 -3.22
CA PRO A 101 7.29 -9.57 -2.24
C PRO A 101 7.92 -8.17 -2.16
N HIS A 102 7.16 -7.12 -2.43
CA HIS A 102 7.65 -5.74 -2.41
C HIS A 102 7.06 -4.95 -1.25
N PHE A 103 7.92 -4.44 -0.37
CA PHE A 103 7.53 -3.56 0.73
C PHE A 103 7.66 -2.09 0.31
N GLY A 104 6.57 -1.36 0.38
CA GLY A 104 6.50 0.04 -0.04
C GLY A 104 5.27 0.75 0.53
N TYR A 105 4.93 1.91 -0.02
CA TYR A 105 3.72 2.64 0.43
C TYR A 105 2.45 1.81 0.31
N VAL A 106 2.35 0.92 -0.68
CA VAL A 106 1.21 0.03 -0.82
C VAL A 106 1.01 -0.79 0.45
N SER A 107 2.09 -1.32 1.02
CA SER A 107 2.08 -2.09 2.28
C SER A 107 1.63 -1.28 3.50
N LEU A 108 1.65 0.04 3.43
CA LEU A 108 1.27 0.93 4.52
C LEU A 108 -0.18 1.43 4.43
N PHE A 109 -0.93 1.11 3.36
CA PHE A 109 -2.32 1.58 3.23
C PHE A 109 -3.22 1.14 4.38
N PRO A 110 -3.14 -0.09 4.92
CA PRO A 110 -3.91 -0.45 6.11
C PRO A 110 -3.63 0.45 7.31
N LEU A 111 -2.35 0.78 7.56
CA LEU A 111 -1.94 1.73 8.58
C LEU A 111 -2.46 3.15 8.28
N MET A 112 -2.20 3.66 7.07
CA MET A 112 -2.58 5.02 6.66
C MET A 112 -4.07 5.27 6.74
N MET A 113 -4.89 4.28 6.38
CA MET A 113 -6.36 4.36 6.44
C MET A 113 -6.94 3.94 7.79
N ARG A 114 -6.07 3.62 8.77
CA ARG A 114 -6.45 3.29 10.15
C ARG A 114 -7.35 2.04 10.24
N LEU A 115 -7.01 1.01 9.46
CA LEU A 115 -7.74 -0.25 9.39
C LEU A 115 -7.11 -1.33 10.28
N VAL A 116 -5.87 -1.11 10.74
CA VAL A 116 -5.16 -2.06 11.62
C VAL A 116 -5.64 -1.88 13.05
N ASP A 117 -5.93 -2.98 13.75
CA ASP A 117 -6.34 -2.94 15.15
C ASP A 117 -5.20 -2.36 16.01
N PRO A 118 -5.47 -1.35 16.87
CA PRO A 118 -4.46 -0.75 17.76
C PRO A 118 -3.78 -1.74 18.72
N GLY A 119 -4.43 -2.84 19.03
CA GLY A 119 -3.91 -3.89 19.91
C GLY A 119 -3.21 -5.03 19.20
N SER A 120 -3.24 -5.09 17.85
CA SER A 120 -2.75 -6.23 17.07
C SER A 120 -1.23 -6.29 16.99
N GLU A 121 -0.70 -7.51 16.86
CA GLU A 121 0.71 -7.74 16.58
C GLU A 121 1.11 -7.14 15.22
N ALA A 122 0.19 -7.16 14.24
CA ALA A 122 0.41 -6.58 12.93
C ALA A 122 0.76 -5.08 12.99
N LEU A 123 0.09 -4.30 13.86
CA LEU A 123 0.46 -2.90 14.07
C LEU A 123 1.87 -2.78 14.65
N GLY A 124 2.19 -3.57 15.66
CA GLY A 124 3.52 -3.57 16.28
C GLY A 124 4.63 -3.86 15.26
N GLU A 125 4.39 -4.84 14.41
CA GLU A 125 5.32 -5.23 13.36
C GLU A 125 5.46 -4.13 12.28
N GLN A 126 4.37 -3.53 11.82
CA GLN A 126 4.44 -2.40 10.88
C GLN A 126 5.24 -1.22 11.45
N LEU A 127 5.00 -0.85 12.70
CA LEU A 127 5.74 0.23 13.37
C LEU A 127 7.23 -0.10 13.52
N ARG A 128 7.57 -1.37 13.76
CA ARG A 128 8.94 -1.84 13.83
C ARG A 128 9.63 -1.76 12.45
N GLN A 129 8.95 -2.18 11.40
CA GLN A 129 9.49 -2.15 10.04
C GLN A 129 9.64 -0.73 9.47
N LEU A 130 8.76 0.19 9.84
CA LEU A 130 8.91 1.60 9.48
C LEU A 130 10.24 2.21 9.93
N GLN A 131 10.77 1.78 11.07
CA GLN A 131 12.01 2.31 11.61
C GLN A 131 13.27 1.74 10.94
N ASN A 132 13.13 0.70 10.13
CA ASN A 132 14.26 0.05 9.50
C ASN A 132 14.79 0.88 8.32
N PRO A 133 16.05 1.39 8.36
CA PRO A 133 16.62 2.19 7.29
C PRO A 133 16.87 1.38 6.00
N ASP A 134 16.95 0.06 6.10
CA ASP A 134 17.04 -0.81 4.92
C ASP A 134 15.70 -0.94 4.16
N HIS A 135 14.60 -0.55 4.81
CA HIS A 135 13.27 -0.49 4.19
C HIS A 135 12.95 0.92 3.69
N LEU A 136 12.04 1.62 4.37
CA LEU A 136 11.50 2.88 3.88
C LEU A 136 12.09 4.13 4.56
N TRP A 137 12.61 3.98 5.78
CA TRP A 137 13.07 5.12 6.58
C TRP A 137 14.28 5.82 5.98
N THR A 138 14.25 7.16 5.96
CA THR A 138 15.40 8.02 5.65
C THR A 138 15.41 9.22 6.59
N ASP A 139 16.48 10.01 6.57
CA ASP A 139 16.57 11.27 7.32
C ASP A 139 15.62 12.37 6.80
N TYR A 140 14.94 12.12 5.66
CA TYR A 140 14.08 13.09 4.98
C TYR A 140 12.63 12.61 4.85
N GLY A 141 12.28 11.49 5.47
CA GLY A 141 10.97 10.87 5.38
C GLY A 141 11.02 9.43 4.83
N LEU A 142 9.87 8.86 4.57
CA LEU A 142 9.75 7.50 4.04
C LEU A 142 9.84 7.50 2.52
N ARG A 143 10.69 6.64 1.96
CA ARG A 143 10.75 6.40 0.52
C ARG A 143 9.59 5.49 0.06
N SER A 144 9.27 5.55 -1.22
CA SER A 144 8.11 4.86 -1.79
C SER A 144 8.25 3.34 -1.88
N LEU A 145 9.47 2.83 -1.97
CA LEU A 145 9.77 1.40 -2.07
C LEU A 145 11.01 1.05 -1.25
N SER A 146 10.99 -0.11 -0.63
CA SER A 146 12.12 -0.63 0.15
C SER A 146 13.36 -0.83 -0.72
N ARG A 147 14.53 -0.54 -0.14
CA ARG A 147 15.82 -0.82 -0.78
C ARG A 147 16.07 -2.31 -1.02
N SER A 148 15.40 -3.17 -0.26
CA SER A 148 15.50 -4.63 -0.44
C SER A 148 14.70 -5.16 -1.64
N SER A 149 13.84 -4.33 -2.26
CA SER A 149 13.08 -4.72 -3.43
C SER A 149 13.97 -4.80 -4.67
N SER A 150 13.79 -5.84 -5.47
CA SER A 150 14.43 -5.99 -6.80
C SER A 150 14.07 -4.83 -7.76
N LEU A 151 12.95 -4.17 -7.50
CA LEU A 151 12.48 -3.04 -8.30
C LEU A 151 12.95 -1.68 -7.75
N TYR A 152 13.70 -1.65 -6.64
CA TYR A 152 14.17 -0.39 -6.08
C TYR A 152 15.02 0.37 -7.09
N ASN A 153 14.65 1.61 -7.35
CA ASN A 153 15.31 2.51 -8.30
C ASN A 153 15.36 2.00 -9.75
N ALA A 154 14.55 0.99 -10.09
CA ALA A 154 14.45 0.44 -11.42
C ALA A 154 13.45 1.23 -12.29
N ASP A 155 13.81 1.49 -13.54
CA ASP A 155 12.89 2.05 -14.53
C ASP A 155 11.80 1.02 -14.89
N ASN A 156 10.65 1.51 -15.32
CA ASN A 156 9.56 0.67 -15.82
C ASN A 156 9.51 0.65 -17.35
N THR A 157 9.75 1.81 -17.93
CA THR A 157 9.91 2.05 -19.37
C THR A 157 10.96 3.13 -19.57
N GLU A 158 11.30 3.48 -20.83
CA GLU A 158 12.21 4.58 -21.17
C GLU A 158 11.71 5.96 -20.69
N HIS A 159 10.40 6.09 -20.45
CA HIS A 159 9.76 7.34 -20.01
C HIS A 159 9.35 7.32 -18.55
N ASP A 160 9.41 6.16 -17.90
CA ASP A 160 8.97 5.96 -16.54
C ASP A 160 10.18 5.76 -15.62
N ARG A 161 10.78 6.88 -15.24
CA ARG A 161 11.82 6.96 -14.22
C ARG A 161 11.33 6.28 -12.93
N PRO A 162 12.22 5.91 -12.00
CA PRO A 162 11.84 5.21 -10.77
C PRO A 162 10.97 6.09 -9.85
N TYR A 163 9.78 6.40 -10.33
CA TYR A 163 8.82 7.36 -9.80
C TYR A 163 8.25 6.92 -8.45
N TRP A 164 7.66 5.72 -8.41
CA TRP A 164 7.15 5.08 -7.20
C TRP A 164 8.09 4.00 -6.64
N ARG A 165 9.37 4.00 -7.06
CA ARG A 165 10.33 2.96 -6.72
C ARG A 165 11.54 3.46 -5.95
N SER A 166 11.54 4.70 -5.47
CA SER A 166 12.60 5.26 -4.63
C SER A 166 12.23 6.60 -3.99
N ALA A 167 11.54 7.47 -4.72
CA ALA A 167 11.28 8.85 -4.31
C ALA A 167 10.47 8.95 -3.01
N ILE A 168 10.69 10.03 -2.27
CA ILE A 168 9.93 10.41 -1.08
C ILE A 168 8.79 11.31 -1.52
N TRP A 169 7.55 10.88 -1.21
CA TRP A 169 6.34 11.61 -1.57
C TRP A 169 5.70 12.23 -0.34
N ILE A 170 5.61 13.56 -0.32
CA ILE A 170 5.10 14.31 0.83
C ILE A 170 3.66 13.96 1.20
N ASN A 171 2.80 13.73 0.21
CA ASN A 171 1.41 13.32 0.42
C ASN A 171 1.31 11.96 1.13
N MET A 172 2.16 11.00 0.77
CA MET A 172 2.19 9.68 1.40
C MET A 172 2.77 9.76 2.82
N ASN A 173 3.84 10.55 3.00
CA ASN A 173 4.40 10.80 4.32
C ASN A 173 3.40 11.52 5.24
N TYR A 174 2.61 12.46 4.71
CA TYR A 174 1.51 13.07 5.46
C TYR A 174 0.48 12.06 5.95
N LEU A 175 0.08 11.10 5.10
CA LEU A 175 -0.87 10.05 5.50
C LEU A 175 -0.30 9.15 6.59
N VAL A 176 0.98 8.78 6.49
CA VAL A 176 1.65 7.99 7.53
C VAL A 176 1.74 8.80 8.82
N LEU A 177 2.13 10.08 8.76
CA LEU A 177 2.21 10.96 9.94
C LEU A 177 0.84 11.08 10.63
N ALA A 178 -0.24 11.29 9.86
CA ALA A 178 -1.60 11.35 10.38
C ALA A 178 -2.05 10.01 11.02
N ALA A 179 -1.60 8.89 10.48
CA ALA A 179 -1.85 7.57 11.06
C ALA A 179 -1.07 7.37 12.37
N LEU A 180 0.21 7.71 12.40
CA LEU A 180 1.05 7.65 13.60
C LEU A 180 0.49 8.50 14.73
N HIS A 181 0.01 9.71 14.42
CA HIS A 181 -0.70 10.55 15.38
C HIS A 181 -1.95 9.83 15.94
N HIS A 182 -2.78 9.24 15.06
CA HIS A 182 -3.97 8.51 15.47
C HIS A 182 -3.62 7.36 16.41
N TYR A 183 -2.67 6.49 16.04
CA TYR A 183 -2.27 5.35 16.86
C TYR A 183 -1.51 5.77 18.13
N GLY A 184 -0.83 6.91 18.11
CA GLY A 184 -0.20 7.53 19.28
C GLY A 184 -1.20 8.05 20.32
N LEU A 185 -2.46 8.27 19.94
CA LEU A 185 -3.56 8.64 20.84
C LEU A 185 -4.44 7.45 21.22
N ALA A 186 -4.53 6.44 20.36
CA ALA A 186 -5.35 5.26 20.61
C ALA A 186 -4.85 4.46 21.81
N PRO A 187 -5.73 3.96 22.67
CA PRO A 187 -5.32 3.05 23.75
C PRO A 187 -4.82 1.74 23.16
N GLY A 188 -3.68 1.25 23.65
CA GLY A 188 -3.11 -0.02 23.18
C GLY A 188 -1.62 -0.13 23.46
N PRO A 189 -1.04 -1.33 23.28
CA PRO A 189 0.35 -1.62 23.60
C PRO A 189 1.35 -0.86 22.71
N HIS A 190 0.93 -0.39 21.54
CA HIS A 190 1.78 0.25 20.54
C HIS A 190 1.72 1.78 20.57
N ARG A 191 0.90 2.37 21.46
CA ARG A 191 0.69 3.82 21.58
C ARG A 191 1.99 4.62 21.64
N GLU A 192 2.88 4.25 22.56
CA GLU A 192 4.14 4.98 22.73
C GLU A 192 5.08 4.83 21.54
N ALA A 193 5.09 3.66 20.89
CA ALA A 193 5.90 3.44 19.70
C ALA A 193 5.42 4.33 18.54
N ALA A 194 4.10 4.40 18.32
CA ALA A 194 3.51 5.27 17.31
C ALA A 194 3.79 6.76 17.57
N ALA A 195 3.63 7.20 18.83
CA ALA A 195 3.93 8.59 19.23
C ALA A 195 5.40 8.95 18.99
N ARG A 196 6.33 8.09 19.40
CA ARG A 196 7.77 8.32 19.15
C ARG A 196 8.10 8.38 17.65
N LEU A 197 7.45 7.57 16.81
CA LEU A 197 7.66 7.61 15.36
C LEU A 197 7.08 8.86 14.74
N HIS A 198 5.91 9.30 15.21
CA HIS A 198 5.31 10.58 14.80
C HIS A 198 6.26 11.76 15.03
N ASP A 199 6.92 11.81 16.21
CA ASP A 199 7.82 12.92 16.55
C ASP A 199 9.15 12.88 15.79
N ARG A 200 9.47 11.77 15.15
CA ARG A 200 10.73 11.56 14.40
C ARG A 200 10.57 11.67 12.89
N LEU A 201 9.37 11.45 12.36
CA LEU A 201 9.09 11.52 10.94
C LEU A 201 8.84 12.96 10.50
#